data_95ed12ee1d35cb0a7085f9654276e808
#
_entry.id   95ed12ee1d35cb0a7085f9654276e808
#
_cell.length_a   1.000
_cell.length_b   1.000
_cell.length_c   1.000
_cell.angle_alpha   90.00
_cell.angle_beta   90.00
_cell.angle_gamma   90.00
#
_symmetry.space_group_name_H-M   'P 1'
#
loop_
_entity.id
_entity.type
_entity.pdbx_description
1 polymer ?
#
loop_
_entity_poly.entity_id
_entity_poly.type
_entity_poly.pdbx_seq_one_letter_code
_entity_poly.pdbx_strand_id
1 'polypeptide(L)'
;MTTTNRKRFKEQGDELRTATPLRGALKQSPKELRVKLGLTQGGFWAPVGVSQSGGSRYETGRKLPVAISTLLHLVHIEGIDLSALKGQHALVGRYLSEQDPETYAKLLKAAQAASER
;
A
#
# COMPACT_ATOMS: atom_id res chain seq x y z
N MET A 1 23.89 6.26 20.30
CA MET A 1 23.65 4.86 20.06
C MET A 1 22.35 4.63 19.31
N THR A 2 21.23 4.98 19.88
CA THR A 2 19.96 4.93 19.16
C THR A 2 20.01 5.78 17.89
N THR A 3 20.75 6.88 17.89
CA THR A 3 20.88 7.77 16.75
C THR A 3 21.53 7.05 15.55
N THR A 4 22.59 6.25 15.80
CA THR A 4 23.29 5.52 14.76
C THR A 4 22.41 4.47 14.11
N ASN A 5 21.70 3.68 14.90
CA ASN A 5 20.80 2.66 14.40
C ASN A 5 19.64 3.26 13.61
N ARG A 6 19.11 4.36 14.10
CA ARG A 6 18.02 5.08 13.45
C ARG A 6 18.44 5.60 12.08
N LYS A 7 19.65 6.16 11.99
CA LYS A 7 20.20 6.68 10.74
C LYS A 7 20.44 5.54 9.74
N ARG A 8 21.01 4.43 10.22
CA ARG A 8 21.27 3.26 9.36
C ARG A 8 19.98 2.70 8.77
N PHE A 9 18.95 2.56 9.59
CA PHE A 9 17.67 2.04 9.14
C PHE A 9 17.04 2.95 8.09
N LYS A 10 17.12 4.27 8.28
CA LYS A 10 16.62 5.24 7.32
C LYS A 10 17.37 5.17 6.00
N GLU A 11 18.69 5.02 6.07
CA GLU A 11 19.54 4.90 4.88
C GLU A 11 19.17 3.66 4.07
N GLN A 12 18.91 2.54 4.73
CA GLN A 12 18.50 1.34 4.05
C GLN A 12 17.16 1.54 3.32
N GLY A 13 16.23 2.25 3.94
CA GLY A 13 14.96 2.58 3.31
C GLY A 13 15.13 3.44 2.08
N ASP A 14 16.01 4.43 2.15
CA ASP A 14 16.29 5.31 1.02
C ASP A 14 16.97 4.55 -0.12
N GLU A 15 17.91 3.68 0.20
CA GLU A 15 18.58 2.85 -0.80
C GLU A 15 17.58 1.97 -1.55
N LEU A 16 16.65 1.36 -0.83
CA LEU A 16 15.62 0.53 -1.44
C LEU A 16 14.75 1.32 -2.40
N ARG A 17 14.39 2.55 -2.04
CA ARG A 17 13.58 3.40 -2.92
C ARG A 17 14.31 3.79 -4.19
N THR A 18 15.63 4.05 -4.10
CA THR A 18 16.41 4.42 -5.29
C THR A 18 16.82 3.22 -6.11
N ALA A 19 17.04 2.07 -5.47
CA ALA A 19 17.51 0.87 -6.15
C ALA A 19 16.42 0.08 -6.86
N THR A 20 15.17 0.22 -6.43
CA THR A 20 14.06 -0.60 -6.95
C THR A 20 12.98 0.28 -7.56
N PRO A 21 12.99 0.47 -8.87
CA PRO A 21 11.93 1.23 -9.52
C PRO A 21 10.59 0.53 -9.37
N LEU A 22 9.52 1.31 -9.31
CA LEU A 22 8.17 0.77 -9.22
C LEU A 22 7.83 0.02 -10.51
N ARG A 23 7.23 -1.13 -10.32
CA ARG A 23 6.66 -1.92 -11.41
C ARG A 23 5.19 -2.13 -11.06
N GLY A 24 4.33 -2.10 -12.04
CA GLY A 24 2.93 -2.30 -11.79
C GLY A 24 2.69 -3.55 -10.96
N ALA A 25 1.98 -3.41 -9.86
CA ALA A 25 1.80 -4.49 -8.90
C ALA A 25 0.56 -5.34 -9.16
N LEU A 26 -0.42 -4.82 -9.92
CA LEU A 26 -1.62 -5.58 -10.25
C LEU A 26 -1.32 -6.63 -11.30
N LYS A 27 -1.73 -7.87 -11.04
CA LYS A 27 -1.56 -8.98 -11.97
C LYS A 27 -2.80 -9.24 -12.81
N GLN A 28 -3.91 -8.61 -12.46
CA GLN A 28 -5.18 -8.72 -13.18
C GLN A 28 -5.62 -7.33 -13.59
N SER A 29 -6.59 -7.25 -14.50
CA SER A 29 -7.08 -5.94 -14.92
C SER A 29 -7.81 -5.25 -13.78
N PRO A 30 -7.82 -3.91 -13.75
CA PRO A 30 -8.54 -3.19 -12.71
C PRO A 30 -10.02 -3.55 -12.66
N LYS A 31 -10.65 -3.72 -13.82
CA LYS A 31 -12.07 -4.09 -13.87
C LYS A 31 -12.32 -5.45 -13.24
N GLU A 32 -11.48 -6.43 -13.53
CA GLU A 32 -11.60 -7.76 -12.95
C GLU A 32 -11.49 -7.70 -11.42
N LEU A 33 -10.52 -6.96 -10.92
CA LEU A 33 -10.33 -6.79 -9.49
C LEU A 33 -11.55 -6.10 -8.86
N ARG A 34 -12.02 -5.02 -9.49
CA ARG A 34 -13.17 -4.26 -8.99
C ARG A 34 -14.43 -5.14 -8.88
N VAL A 35 -14.71 -5.88 -9.93
CA VAL A 35 -15.87 -6.76 -9.96
C VAL A 35 -15.76 -7.85 -8.89
N LYS A 36 -14.57 -8.44 -8.76
CA LYS A 36 -14.31 -9.46 -7.76
C LYS A 36 -14.55 -8.94 -6.34
N LEU A 37 -14.20 -7.67 -6.09
CA LEU A 37 -14.41 -7.04 -4.78
C LEU A 37 -15.84 -6.53 -4.58
N GLY A 38 -16.66 -6.54 -5.61
CA GLY A 38 -18.04 -6.06 -5.52
C GLY A 38 -18.17 -4.55 -5.41
N LEU A 39 -17.20 -3.80 -5.93
CA LEU A 39 -17.18 -2.35 -5.81
C LEU A 39 -17.70 -1.66 -7.06
N THR A 40 -18.31 -0.48 -6.85
CA THR A 40 -18.66 0.42 -7.97
C THR A 40 -17.38 1.04 -8.53
N GLN A 41 -17.47 1.61 -9.75
CA GLN A 41 -16.32 2.33 -10.31
C GLN A 41 -15.87 3.46 -9.39
N GLY A 42 -16.80 4.26 -8.89
CA GLY A 42 -16.45 5.33 -7.97
C GLY A 42 -15.76 4.83 -6.71
N GLY A 43 -16.32 3.78 -6.09
CA GLY A 43 -15.75 3.20 -4.88
C GLY A 43 -14.39 2.58 -5.06
N PHE A 44 -14.11 2.07 -6.26
CA PHE A 44 -12.82 1.46 -6.56
C PHE A 44 -11.73 2.50 -6.86
N TRP A 45 -12.07 3.53 -7.64
CA TRP A 45 -11.09 4.49 -8.14
C TRP A 45 -10.87 5.70 -7.24
N ALA A 46 -11.91 6.15 -6.52
CA ALA A 46 -11.80 7.33 -5.67
C ALA A 46 -10.68 7.24 -4.62
N PRO A 47 -10.47 6.11 -3.93
CA PRO A 47 -9.41 6.03 -2.92
C PRO A 47 -8.01 6.28 -3.45
N VAL A 48 -7.77 6.08 -4.75
CA VAL A 48 -6.47 6.36 -5.36
C VAL A 48 -6.44 7.69 -6.13
N GLY A 49 -7.47 8.52 -5.92
CA GLY A 49 -7.51 9.86 -6.52
C GLY A 49 -7.88 9.91 -7.98
N VAL A 50 -8.49 8.85 -8.50
CA VAL A 50 -8.94 8.78 -9.90
C VAL A 50 -10.45 8.96 -9.93
N SER A 51 -10.92 9.84 -10.83
CA SER A 51 -12.37 10.05 -11.00
C SER A 51 -13.02 8.82 -11.62
N GLN A 52 -14.35 8.73 -11.49
CA GLN A 52 -15.09 7.63 -12.11
C GLN A 52 -14.87 7.60 -13.62
N SER A 53 -14.90 8.76 -14.29
CA SER A 53 -14.67 8.80 -15.74
C SER A 53 -13.26 8.40 -16.11
N GLY A 54 -12.27 8.83 -15.34
CA GLY A 54 -10.88 8.40 -15.53
C GLY A 54 -10.70 6.90 -15.34
N GLY A 55 -11.33 6.36 -14.29
CA GLY A 55 -11.31 4.94 -14.03
C GLY A 55 -11.99 4.12 -15.12
N SER A 56 -13.11 4.63 -15.61
CA SER A 56 -13.82 3.99 -16.74
C SER A 56 -12.92 3.86 -17.96
N ARG A 57 -12.13 4.90 -18.26
CA ARG A 57 -11.19 4.86 -19.37
C ARG A 57 -10.10 3.80 -19.15
N TYR A 58 -9.57 3.70 -17.94
CA TYR A 58 -8.59 2.66 -17.63
C TYR A 58 -9.19 1.25 -17.76
N GLU A 59 -10.47 1.10 -17.47
CA GLU A 59 -11.14 -0.19 -17.60
C GLU A 59 -11.48 -0.54 -19.05
N THR A 60 -11.50 0.46 -19.94
CA THR A 60 -11.93 0.24 -21.32
C THR A 60 -10.79 0.38 -22.35
N GLY A 61 -9.56 0.37 -21.92
CA GLY A 61 -8.44 0.28 -22.86
C GLY A 61 -7.31 1.28 -22.67
N ARG A 62 -7.52 2.34 -21.89
CA ARG A 62 -6.45 3.27 -21.62
C ARG A 62 -5.37 2.58 -20.79
N LYS A 63 -4.10 2.79 -21.16
CA LYS A 63 -2.99 2.18 -20.44
C LYS A 63 -2.93 2.68 -18.99
N LEU A 64 -2.87 1.74 -18.08
CA LEU A 64 -2.79 2.03 -16.64
C LEU A 64 -1.35 2.40 -16.26
N PRO A 65 -1.12 3.62 -15.73
CA PRO A 65 0.22 3.98 -15.26
C PRO A 65 0.68 3.09 -14.11
N VAL A 66 1.98 2.85 -14.05
CA VAL A 66 2.59 2.02 -13.01
C VAL A 66 2.26 2.55 -11.61
N ALA A 67 2.31 3.87 -11.43
CA ALA A 67 2.01 4.47 -10.14
C ALA A 67 0.59 4.17 -9.68
N ILE A 68 -0.38 4.28 -10.57
CA ILE A 68 -1.78 4.00 -10.23
C ILE A 68 -1.98 2.52 -9.96
N SER A 69 -1.36 1.65 -10.74
CA SER A 69 -1.39 0.21 -10.51
C SER A 69 -0.87 -0.13 -9.11
N THR A 70 0.22 0.52 -8.70
CA THR A 70 0.79 0.31 -7.36
C THR A 70 -0.16 0.79 -6.27
N LEU A 71 -0.77 1.97 -6.44
CA LEU A 71 -1.73 2.50 -5.47
C LEU A 71 -2.95 1.58 -5.34
N LEU A 72 -3.45 1.06 -6.46
CA LEU A 72 -4.58 0.12 -6.43
C LEU A 72 -4.23 -1.14 -5.65
N HIS A 73 -3.01 -1.64 -5.84
CA HIS A 73 -2.54 -2.79 -5.07
C HIS A 73 -2.50 -2.48 -3.57
N LEU A 74 -1.93 -1.35 -3.20
CA LEU A 74 -1.82 -0.97 -1.79
C LEU A 74 -3.19 -0.83 -1.13
N VAL A 75 -4.14 -0.21 -1.82
CA VAL A 75 -5.47 0.02 -1.25
C VAL A 75 -6.31 -1.25 -1.25
N HIS A 76 -6.40 -1.94 -2.38
CA HIS A 76 -7.38 -3.01 -2.54
C HIS A 76 -6.85 -4.41 -2.26
N ILE A 77 -5.55 -4.63 -2.39
CA ILE A 77 -4.93 -5.93 -2.07
C ILE A 77 -4.36 -5.92 -0.66
N GLU A 78 -3.54 -4.90 -0.34
CA GLU A 78 -2.93 -4.80 0.99
C GLU A 78 -3.88 -4.21 2.03
N GLY A 79 -4.96 -3.57 1.61
CA GLY A 79 -5.94 -3.01 2.54
C GLY A 79 -5.48 -1.73 3.25
N ILE A 80 -4.61 -0.96 2.62
CA ILE A 80 -4.08 0.25 3.24
C ILE A 80 -5.02 1.43 2.99
N ASP A 81 -5.39 2.14 4.06
CA ASP A 81 -6.05 3.43 3.97
C ASP A 81 -4.98 4.49 3.74
N LEU A 82 -4.87 4.98 2.50
CA LEU A 82 -3.84 5.95 2.13
C LEU A 82 -3.93 7.24 2.93
N SER A 83 -5.13 7.64 3.37
CA SER A 83 -5.29 8.87 4.15
C SER A 83 -4.71 8.74 5.56
N ALA A 84 -4.58 7.53 6.06
CA ALA A 84 -4.01 7.26 7.38
C ALA A 84 -2.53 6.88 7.30
N LEU A 85 -1.99 6.75 6.09
CA LEU A 85 -0.62 6.30 5.89
C LEU A 85 0.37 7.40 6.26
N LYS A 86 1.27 7.09 7.18
CA LYS A 86 2.33 8.00 7.59
C LYS A 86 3.67 7.26 7.55
N GLY A 87 4.70 7.97 7.08
CA GLY A 87 6.04 7.40 7.02
C GLY A 87 6.54 6.85 8.35
N GLN A 88 6.21 7.55 9.43
CA GLN A 88 6.60 7.13 10.78
C GLN A 88 5.97 5.79 11.17
N HIS A 89 4.69 5.61 10.85
CA HIS A 89 4.00 4.37 11.16
C HIS A 89 4.58 3.21 10.35
N ALA A 90 4.83 3.44 9.07
CA ALA A 90 5.43 2.43 8.20
C ALA A 90 6.85 2.08 8.67
N LEU A 91 7.61 3.08 9.08
CA LEU A 91 8.98 2.87 9.56
C LEU A 91 9.00 2.01 10.82
N VAL A 92 8.13 2.30 11.77
CA VAL A 92 8.04 1.53 13.02
C VAL A 92 7.61 0.09 12.75
N GLY A 93 6.62 -0.09 11.89
CA GLY A 93 6.15 -1.44 11.53
C GLY A 93 7.26 -2.26 10.90
N ARG A 94 7.99 -1.68 9.96
CA ARG A 94 9.10 -2.35 9.32
C ARG A 94 10.22 -2.65 10.33
N TYR A 95 10.54 -1.69 11.17
CA TYR A 95 11.57 -1.88 12.21
C TYR A 95 11.23 -3.05 13.12
N LEU A 96 10.01 -3.09 13.64
CA LEU A 96 9.58 -4.17 14.53
C LEU A 96 9.57 -5.53 13.82
N SER A 97 9.09 -5.58 12.58
CA SER A 97 9.04 -6.84 11.85
C SER A 97 10.43 -7.42 11.62
N GLU A 98 11.43 -6.56 11.45
CA GLU A 98 12.81 -7.00 11.21
C GLU A 98 13.60 -7.24 12.49
N GLN A 99 13.39 -6.40 13.52
CA GLN A 99 14.22 -6.40 14.72
C GLN A 99 13.61 -7.17 15.88
N ASP A 100 12.28 -7.27 15.95
CA ASP A 100 11.57 -7.95 17.03
C ASP A 100 10.30 -8.62 16.50
N PRO A 101 10.45 -9.71 15.73
CA PRO A 101 9.31 -10.38 15.11
C PRO A 101 8.24 -10.85 16.09
N GLU A 102 8.63 -11.23 17.30
CA GLU A 102 7.67 -11.71 18.31
C GLU A 102 6.74 -10.60 18.77
N THR A 103 7.31 -9.44 19.09
CA THR A 103 6.51 -8.27 19.46
C THR A 103 5.66 -7.81 18.30
N TYR A 104 6.24 -7.82 17.09
CA TYR A 104 5.50 -7.46 15.89
C TYR A 104 4.25 -8.34 15.71
N ALA A 105 4.39 -9.66 15.88
CA ALA A 105 3.28 -10.59 15.71
C ALA A 105 2.17 -10.34 16.74
N LYS A 106 2.54 -10.08 18.00
CA LYS A 106 1.58 -9.75 19.05
C LYS A 106 0.82 -8.47 18.74
N LEU A 107 1.55 -7.43 18.34
CA LEU A 107 0.94 -6.14 18.04
C LEU A 107 0.07 -6.21 16.80
N LEU A 108 0.47 -7.00 15.80
CA LEU A 108 -0.34 -7.21 14.62
C LEU A 108 -1.70 -7.81 14.98
N LYS A 109 -1.73 -8.85 15.80
CA LYS A 109 -2.98 -9.44 16.25
C LYS A 109 -3.84 -8.45 17.02
N ALA A 110 -3.22 -7.69 17.91
CA ALA A 110 -3.94 -6.68 18.69
C ALA A 110 -4.53 -5.60 17.80
N ALA A 111 -3.77 -5.13 16.82
CA ALA A 111 -4.21 -4.10 15.88
C ALA A 111 -5.36 -4.61 15.00
N GLN A 112 -5.26 -5.85 14.51
CA GLN A 112 -6.32 -6.46 13.71
C GLN A 112 -7.61 -6.59 14.51
N ALA A 113 -7.52 -7.05 15.75
CA ALA A 113 -8.69 -7.15 16.63
C ALA A 113 -9.32 -5.79 16.90
N ALA A 114 -8.50 -4.76 17.10
CA ALA A 114 -9.00 -3.40 17.33
C ALA A 114 -9.70 -2.82 16.11
N SER A 115 -9.19 -3.12 14.91
CA SER A 115 -9.76 -2.59 13.66
C SER A 115 -11.08 -3.26 13.26
N GLU A 116 -11.39 -4.42 13.83
CA GLU A 116 -12.64 -5.13 13.55
C GLU A 116 -13.82 -4.60 14.38
N ARG A 117 -13.58 -3.68 15.31
CA ARG A 117 -14.64 -3.14 16.16
C ARG A 117 -15.40 -1.99 15.52
#